data_7196c99d285f730d7f3b2fffc0fdb4c9
#
_entry.id   7196c99d285f730d7f3b2fffc0fdb4c9
#
_cell.length_a   1.000
_cell.length_b   1.000
_cell.length_c   1.000
_cell.angle_alpha   90.00
_cell.angle_beta   90.00
_cell.angle_gamma   90.00
#
_symmetry.space_group_name_H-M   'P 1'
#
loop_
_entity.id
_entity.type
_entity.pdbx_description
1 polymer ?
#
loop_
_entity_poly.entity_id
_entity_poly.type
_entity_poly.pdbx_seq_one_letter_code
_entity_poly.pdbx_strand_id
1 'polypeptide(L)'
;MSNELTDRKFWANYWESKTDLAFQVPATYTFNQLFKKLLAHKPIKTAIELGGFPGYYAIFLKKYFGLHTTLFDFYVHQPVLKDVLAANQLTQQDVKVIEGDLFKYQPQEQYDLVLSCGLIEHFQDTKDIIDRHLQFLNPGGTLFITLPNFTGVNGWVQRTYDMDNYNKHNISSMNPTLLAQYCQQLGLKDVEAYYYGYYSIWLENMKQQSAATKGFLKLLWAAGKVFTKVVPVESKALSPYIVVRAVK
;
A
#
# COMPACT_ATOMS: atom_id res chain seq x y z
N MET A 1 24.62 -6.23 -0.19
CA MET A 1 23.99 -4.91 -0.05
C MET A 1 22.59 -5.15 0.49
N SER A 2 22.05 -4.27 1.34
CA SER A 2 20.66 -4.37 1.80
C SER A 2 19.72 -4.22 0.60
N ASN A 3 18.65 -5.02 0.54
CA ASN A 3 17.59 -4.87 -0.48
C ASN A 3 16.73 -3.62 -0.21
N GLU A 4 16.75 -3.09 1.01
CA GLU A 4 15.92 -1.98 1.47
C GLU A 4 16.47 -0.62 1.05
N LEU A 5 15.60 0.28 0.58
CA LEU A 5 15.89 1.69 0.32
C LEU A 5 15.70 2.56 1.57
N THR A 6 14.99 2.05 2.58
CA THR A 6 14.66 2.73 3.84
C THR A 6 14.85 1.76 5.00
N ASP A 7 15.56 2.20 6.04
CA ASP A 7 15.86 1.39 7.22
C ASP A 7 14.82 1.56 8.35
N ARG A 8 14.96 0.75 9.41
CA ARG A 8 14.08 0.81 10.58
C ARG A 8 14.09 2.18 11.28
N LYS A 9 15.25 2.84 11.31
CA LYS A 9 15.38 4.18 11.92
C LYS A 9 14.61 5.23 11.13
N PHE A 10 14.65 5.13 9.79
CA PHE A 10 13.84 5.98 8.94
C PHE A 10 12.34 5.84 9.28
N TRP A 11 11.82 4.62 9.36
CA TRP A 11 10.41 4.38 9.65
C TRP A 11 10.02 4.81 11.07
N ALA A 12 10.89 4.60 12.07
CA ALA A 12 10.66 5.10 13.41
C ALA A 12 10.49 6.64 13.41
N ASN A 13 11.45 7.37 12.85
CA ASN A 13 11.38 8.83 12.76
C ASN A 13 10.17 9.31 11.94
N TYR A 14 9.86 8.60 10.85
CA TYR A 14 8.71 8.93 9.99
C TYR A 14 7.40 8.88 10.79
N TRP A 15 7.13 7.78 11.46
CA TRP A 15 5.88 7.61 12.20
C TRP A 15 5.80 8.49 13.46
N GLU A 16 6.92 8.72 14.15
CA GLU A 16 6.99 9.64 15.27
C GLU A 16 6.74 11.11 14.86
N SER A 17 7.09 11.48 13.64
CA SER A 17 6.88 12.84 13.11
C SER A 17 5.45 13.10 12.62
N LYS A 18 4.63 12.06 12.42
CA LYS A 18 3.28 12.21 11.90
C LYS A 18 2.26 12.52 12.99
N THR A 19 1.39 13.46 12.69
CA THR A 19 0.21 13.81 13.51
C THR A 19 -1.06 13.35 12.81
N ASP A 20 -2.18 13.31 13.52
CA ASP A 20 -3.51 13.04 12.99
C ASP A 20 -3.67 11.66 12.33
N LEU A 21 -2.89 10.66 12.81
CA LEU A 21 -2.99 9.28 12.33
C LEU A 21 -4.22 8.53 12.87
N ALA A 22 -4.74 8.94 14.03
CA ALA A 22 -5.89 8.28 14.65
C ALA A 22 -7.20 8.83 14.09
N PHE A 23 -7.80 8.11 13.16
CA PHE A 23 -9.12 8.43 12.60
C PHE A 23 -9.96 7.16 12.40
N GLN A 24 -11.26 7.33 12.30
CA GLN A 24 -12.16 6.25 11.98
C GLN A 24 -12.04 5.86 10.50
N VAL A 25 -11.51 4.67 10.21
CA VAL A 25 -11.41 4.15 8.83
C VAL A 25 -12.82 4.03 8.24
N PRO A 26 -13.14 4.73 7.13
CA PRO A 26 -14.48 4.71 6.56
C PRO A 26 -14.74 3.48 5.69
N ALA A 27 -16.01 3.09 5.51
CA ALA A 27 -16.39 2.00 4.61
C ALA A 27 -16.03 2.25 3.13
N THR A 28 -15.74 3.51 2.78
CA THR A 28 -15.29 3.96 1.45
C THR A 28 -13.77 4.12 1.36
N TYR A 29 -13.03 3.50 2.30
CA TYR A 29 -11.57 3.60 2.32
C TYR A 29 -10.96 3.16 0.98
N THR A 30 -9.78 3.68 0.67
CA THR A 30 -9.10 3.40 -0.61
C THR A 30 -9.07 1.89 -0.91
N PHE A 31 -9.29 1.51 -2.15
CA PHE A 31 -9.41 0.12 -2.62
C PHE A 31 -10.63 -0.68 -2.11
N ASN A 32 -11.56 -0.06 -1.38
CA ASN A 32 -12.75 -0.74 -0.85
C ASN A 32 -13.54 -1.54 -1.91
N GLN A 33 -13.65 -1.00 -3.14
CA GLN A 33 -14.37 -1.68 -4.23
C GLN A 33 -13.62 -2.94 -4.71
N LEU A 34 -12.28 -2.91 -4.70
CA LEU A 34 -11.46 -4.07 -5.04
C LEU A 34 -11.61 -5.17 -3.98
N PHE A 35 -11.59 -4.81 -2.70
CA PHE A 35 -11.81 -5.77 -1.62
C PHE A 35 -13.23 -6.34 -1.64
N LYS A 36 -14.26 -5.52 -1.87
CA LYS A 36 -15.64 -6.01 -2.03
C LYS A 36 -15.75 -7.04 -3.15
N LYS A 37 -15.18 -6.73 -4.32
CA LYS A 37 -15.15 -7.64 -5.47
C LYS A 37 -14.38 -8.92 -5.17
N LEU A 38 -13.20 -8.81 -4.54
CA LEU A 38 -12.37 -9.96 -4.19
C LEU A 38 -13.10 -10.90 -3.22
N LEU A 39 -13.66 -10.36 -2.13
CA LEU A 39 -14.27 -11.12 -1.05
C LEU A 39 -15.66 -11.68 -1.40
N ALA A 40 -16.32 -11.14 -2.42
CA ALA A 40 -17.57 -11.69 -2.94
C ALA A 40 -17.38 -13.03 -3.70
N HIS A 41 -16.18 -13.31 -4.18
CA HIS A 41 -15.91 -14.48 -5.04
C HIS A 41 -15.05 -15.56 -4.38
N LYS A 42 -14.51 -15.31 -3.19
CA LYS A 42 -13.64 -16.27 -2.49
C LYS A 42 -13.95 -16.30 -0.99
N PRO A 43 -13.97 -17.49 -0.36
CA PRO A 43 -14.17 -17.64 1.08
C PRO A 43 -12.87 -17.31 1.83
N ILE A 44 -12.52 -16.02 1.92
CA ILE A 44 -11.36 -15.51 2.66
C ILE A 44 -11.78 -15.31 4.12
N LYS A 45 -11.04 -15.88 5.07
CA LYS A 45 -11.27 -15.76 6.52
C LYS A 45 -10.15 -15.05 7.24
N THR A 46 -8.92 -15.21 6.75
CA THR A 46 -7.71 -14.68 7.37
C THR A 46 -6.98 -13.76 6.41
N ALA A 47 -6.43 -12.64 6.93
CA ALA A 47 -5.66 -11.69 6.14
C ALA A 47 -4.46 -11.17 6.94
N ILE A 48 -3.34 -10.94 6.26
CA ILE A 48 -2.19 -10.23 6.82
C ILE A 48 -1.83 -9.04 5.94
N GLU A 49 -1.66 -7.87 6.57
CA GLU A 49 -1.13 -6.65 5.96
C GLU A 49 0.35 -6.54 6.27
N LEU A 50 1.19 -6.63 5.25
CA LEU A 50 2.65 -6.54 5.36
C LEU A 50 3.12 -5.10 5.11
N GLY A 51 3.95 -4.56 6.01
CA GLY A 51 4.42 -3.17 5.94
C GLY A 51 3.29 -2.17 6.05
N GLY A 52 2.25 -2.48 6.82
CA GLY A 52 0.98 -1.75 6.81
C GLY A 52 0.77 -0.80 7.98
N PHE A 53 1.78 -0.55 8.83
CA PHE A 53 1.57 0.38 9.95
C PHE A 53 1.05 1.74 9.43
N PRO A 54 0.01 2.33 10.06
CA PRO A 54 -0.62 1.98 11.34
C PRO A 54 -1.76 0.94 11.27
N GLY A 55 -1.91 0.15 10.20
CA GLY A 55 -2.84 -0.98 10.13
C GLY A 55 -4.22 -0.66 9.55
N TYR A 56 -4.34 0.37 8.72
CA TYR A 56 -5.64 0.82 8.23
C TYR A 56 -6.37 -0.23 7.39
N TYR A 57 -5.68 -1.05 6.59
CA TYR A 57 -6.34 -2.11 5.82
C TYR A 57 -6.64 -3.34 6.67
N ALA A 58 -5.78 -3.71 7.64
CA ALA A 58 -6.10 -4.74 8.61
C ALA A 58 -7.38 -4.38 9.39
N ILE A 59 -7.48 -3.12 9.86
CA ILE A 59 -8.68 -2.57 10.52
C ILE A 59 -9.88 -2.57 9.58
N PHE A 60 -9.72 -2.12 8.33
CA PHE A 60 -10.78 -2.08 7.34
C PHE A 60 -11.37 -3.48 7.08
N LEU A 61 -10.51 -4.48 6.86
CA LEU A 61 -10.92 -5.86 6.60
C LEU A 61 -11.59 -6.50 7.83
N LYS A 62 -11.07 -6.24 9.03
CA LYS A 62 -11.70 -6.67 10.28
C LYS A 62 -13.10 -6.07 10.44
N LYS A 63 -13.19 -4.74 10.31
CA LYS A 63 -14.40 -3.97 10.63
C LYS A 63 -15.54 -4.20 9.65
N TYR A 64 -15.24 -4.26 8.35
CA TYR A 64 -16.28 -4.29 7.32
C TYR A 64 -16.51 -5.66 6.69
N PHE A 65 -15.58 -6.61 6.90
CA PHE A 65 -15.70 -7.96 6.35
C PHE A 65 -15.57 -9.06 7.41
N GLY A 66 -15.27 -8.70 8.66
CA GLY A 66 -15.20 -9.68 9.76
C GLY A 66 -14.03 -10.64 9.69
N LEU A 67 -12.98 -10.32 8.92
CA LEU A 67 -11.81 -11.19 8.79
C LEU A 67 -11.00 -11.24 10.10
N HIS A 68 -10.30 -12.35 10.33
CA HIS A 68 -9.20 -12.39 11.29
C HIS A 68 -7.98 -11.74 10.64
N THR A 69 -7.56 -10.60 11.18
CA THR A 69 -6.53 -9.78 10.55
C THR A 69 -5.27 -9.69 11.39
N THR A 70 -4.13 -9.69 10.72
CA THR A 70 -2.80 -9.47 11.29
C THR A 70 -2.17 -8.26 10.61
N LEU A 71 -1.58 -7.37 11.40
CA LEU A 71 -0.66 -6.32 10.94
C LEU A 71 0.76 -6.81 11.18
N PHE A 72 1.58 -6.81 10.14
CA PHE A 72 3.02 -7.04 10.24
C PHE A 72 3.77 -5.80 9.77
N ASP A 73 4.67 -5.28 10.58
CA ASP A 73 5.49 -4.13 10.20
C ASP A 73 6.89 -4.20 10.80
N PHE A 74 7.83 -3.53 10.15
CA PHE A 74 9.22 -3.41 10.59
C PHE A 74 9.36 -2.57 11.87
N TYR A 75 8.47 -1.59 12.07
CA TYR A 75 8.41 -0.73 13.24
C TYR A 75 6.95 -0.40 13.60
N VAL A 76 6.58 -0.67 14.84
CA VAL A 76 5.24 -0.41 15.36
C VAL A 76 5.30 0.60 16.50
N HIS A 77 4.87 1.84 16.25
CA HIS A 77 4.76 2.86 17.29
C HIS A 77 3.52 2.59 18.16
N GLN A 78 3.71 1.96 19.30
CA GLN A 78 2.63 1.45 20.16
C GLN A 78 1.58 2.50 20.56
N PRO A 79 1.95 3.74 20.96
CA PRO A 79 0.96 4.79 21.24
C PRO A 79 0.04 5.08 20.05
N VAL A 80 0.60 5.26 18.85
CA VAL A 80 -0.17 5.51 17.62
C VAL A 80 -1.08 4.33 17.31
N LEU A 81 -0.58 3.09 17.38
CA LEU A 81 -1.40 1.89 17.16
C LEU A 81 -2.61 1.85 18.09
N LYS A 82 -2.39 2.10 19.39
CA LYS A 82 -3.46 2.13 20.40
C LYS A 82 -4.53 3.15 20.05
N ASP A 83 -4.12 4.36 19.69
CA ASP A 83 -5.04 5.46 19.36
C ASP A 83 -5.81 5.15 18.05
N VAL A 84 -5.16 4.58 17.03
CA VAL A 84 -5.79 4.18 15.76
C VAL A 84 -6.81 3.07 16.00
N LEU A 85 -6.48 2.04 16.76
CA LEU A 85 -7.42 0.97 17.12
C LEU A 85 -8.61 1.52 17.90
N ALA A 86 -8.37 2.35 18.93
CA ALA A 86 -9.42 2.96 19.74
C ALA A 86 -10.36 3.83 18.89
N ALA A 87 -9.85 4.64 17.96
CA ALA A 87 -10.65 5.43 17.04
C ALA A 87 -11.58 4.57 16.16
N ASN A 88 -11.25 3.29 15.98
CA ASN A 88 -12.03 2.32 15.21
C ASN A 88 -12.85 1.36 16.09
N GLN A 89 -12.90 1.58 17.41
CA GLN A 89 -13.60 0.72 18.40
C GLN A 89 -13.05 -0.71 18.41
N LEU A 90 -11.74 -0.86 18.20
CA LEU A 90 -10.99 -2.11 18.20
C LEU A 90 -9.87 -2.07 19.25
N THR A 91 -9.34 -3.25 19.56
CA THR A 91 -8.21 -3.46 20.47
C THR A 91 -7.15 -4.35 19.80
N GLN A 92 -6.02 -4.56 20.47
CA GLN A 92 -5.00 -5.52 20.00
C GLN A 92 -5.45 -7.00 20.07
N GLN A 93 -6.61 -7.28 20.67
CA GLN A 93 -7.23 -8.61 20.60
C GLN A 93 -8.00 -8.82 19.29
N ASP A 94 -8.42 -7.72 18.65
CA ASP A 94 -9.18 -7.76 17.39
C ASP A 94 -8.28 -7.82 16.16
N VAL A 95 -7.09 -7.22 16.24
CA VAL A 95 -6.07 -7.18 15.18
C VAL A 95 -4.76 -7.68 15.76
N LYS A 96 -4.30 -8.85 15.35
CA LYS A 96 -2.99 -9.37 15.75
C LYS A 96 -1.90 -8.46 15.19
N VAL A 97 -0.88 -8.17 15.99
CA VAL A 97 0.23 -7.29 15.59
C VAL A 97 1.55 -8.02 15.75
N ILE A 98 2.37 -7.98 14.72
CA ILE A 98 3.71 -8.56 14.68
C ILE A 98 4.68 -7.45 14.24
N GLU A 99 5.63 -7.13 15.11
CA GLU A 99 6.76 -6.29 14.75
C GLU A 99 7.95 -7.16 14.37
N GLY A 100 8.53 -6.96 13.19
CA GLY A 100 9.64 -7.78 12.73
C GLY A 100 10.21 -7.37 11.37
N ASP A 101 11.41 -7.84 11.10
CA ASP A 101 12.05 -7.75 9.79
C ASP A 101 11.50 -8.84 8.87
N LEU A 102 10.84 -8.43 7.79
CA LEU A 102 10.18 -9.36 6.85
C LEU A 102 11.15 -10.38 6.24
N PHE A 103 12.42 -10.02 6.08
CA PHE A 103 13.45 -10.90 5.51
C PHE A 103 14.04 -11.91 6.53
N LYS A 104 13.85 -11.65 7.81
CA LYS A 104 14.34 -12.53 8.90
C LYS A 104 13.23 -13.33 9.56
N TYR A 105 12.00 -12.82 9.47
CA TYR A 105 10.85 -13.45 10.11
C TYR A 105 10.48 -14.76 9.40
N GLN A 106 10.24 -15.80 10.19
CA GLN A 106 9.72 -17.08 9.70
C GLN A 106 8.24 -17.18 10.08
N PRO A 107 7.32 -17.16 9.11
CA PRO A 107 5.89 -17.23 9.39
C PRO A 107 5.51 -18.52 10.13
N GLN A 108 4.80 -18.38 11.23
CA GLN A 108 4.27 -19.52 12.01
C GLN A 108 2.89 -19.96 11.49
N GLU A 109 2.26 -19.16 10.67
CA GLU A 109 0.96 -19.39 10.05
C GLU A 109 0.91 -18.75 8.65
N GLN A 110 0.00 -19.21 7.84
CA GLN A 110 -0.27 -18.66 6.52
C GLN A 110 -1.72 -18.15 6.46
N TYR A 111 -2.00 -17.28 5.49
CA TYR A 111 -3.23 -16.52 5.39
C TYR A 111 -3.91 -16.73 4.03
N ASP A 112 -5.23 -16.60 3.99
CA ASP A 112 -6.01 -16.66 2.75
C ASP A 112 -5.80 -15.42 1.87
N LEU A 113 -5.49 -14.28 2.50
CA LEU A 113 -5.17 -13.02 1.85
C LEU A 113 -3.88 -12.44 2.44
N VAL A 114 -2.88 -12.25 1.61
CA VAL A 114 -1.68 -11.48 1.94
C VAL A 114 -1.72 -10.19 1.14
N LEU A 115 -1.69 -9.06 1.85
CA LEU A 115 -1.71 -7.75 1.20
C LEU A 115 -0.57 -6.86 1.67
N SER A 116 -0.15 -5.96 0.77
CA SER A 116 0.68 -4.80 1.09
C SER A 116 0.26 -3.59 0.27
N CYS A 117 0.27 -2.42 0.89
CA CYS A 117 -0.14 -1.18 0.27
C CYS A 117 0.95 -0.12 0.49
N GLY A 118 1.78 0.13 -0.53
CA GLY A 118 2.89 1.06 -0.41
C GLY A 118 4.12 0.45 0.28
N LEU A 119 4.46 -0.80 -0.03
CA LEU A 119 5.60 -1.50 0.58
C LEU A 119 6.69 -1.85 -0.44
N ILE A 120 6.32 -2.52 -1.54
CA ILE A 120 7.32 -3.18 -2.41
C ILE A 120 8.23 -2.20 -3.14
N GLU A 121 7.80 -0.99 -3.34
CA GLU A 121 8.57 0.09 -3.95
C GLU A 121 9.74 0.59 -3.07
N HIS A 122 9.79 0.22 -1.81
CA HIS A 122 10.90 0.55 -0.90
C HIS A 122 12.03 -0.48 -0.94
N PHE A 123 11.99 -1.43 -1.89
CA PHE A 123 13.02 -2.47 -2.08
C PHE A 123 13.63 -2.39 -3.46
N GLN A 124 14.94 -2.68 -3.55
CA GLN A 124 15.66 -2.70 -4.83
C GLN A 124 15.28 -3.91 -5.67
N ASP A 125 15.25 -5.10 -5.07
CA ASP A 125 14.80 -6.34 -5.70
C ASP A 125 13.31 -6.55 -5.47
N THR A 126 12.52 -6.11 -6.45
CA THR A 126 11.06 -6.22 -6.41
C THR A 126 10.58 -7.68 -6.43
N LYS A 127 11.30 -8.58 -7.11
CA LYS A 127 10.92 -9.99 -7.16
C LYS A 127 11.12 -10.67 -5.81
N ASP A 128 12.23 -10.38 -5.14
CA ASP A 128 12.55 -10.93 -3.81
C ASP A 128 11.50 -10.52 -2.77
N ILE A 129 11.10 -9.24 -2.74
CA ILE A 129 10.04 -8.80 -1.80
C ILE A 129 8.69 -9.43 -2.12
N ILE A 130 8.33 -9.67 -3.39
CA ILE A 130 7.11 -10.41 -3.76
C ILE A 130 7.21 -11.87 -3.27
N ASP A 131 8.36 -12.52 -3.44
CA ASP A 131 8.59 -13.89 -2.95
C ASP A 131 8.41 -13.99 -1.43
N ARG A 132 8.85 -12.99 -0.67
CA ARG A 132 8.61 -12.90 0.77
C ARG A 132 7.13 -12.90 1.14
N HIS A 133 6.27 -12.22 0.37
CA HIS A 133 4.82 -12.28 0.58
C HIS A 133 4.28 -13.72 0.47
N LEU A 134 4.83 -14.53 -0.45
CA LEU A 134 4.33 -15.89 -0.69
C LEU A 134 4.60 -16.84 0.47
N GLN A 135 5.54 -16.53 1.36
CA GLN A 135 5.79 -17.33 2.56
C GLN A 135 4.64 -17.26 3.56
N PHE A 136 3.90 -16.14 3.55
CA PHE A 136 2.71 -15.93 4.40
C PHE A 136 1.42 -16.44 3.75
N LEU A 137 1.44 -16.85 2.48
CA LEU A 137 0.24 -17.13 1.69
C LEU A 137 -0.09 -18.63 1.67
N ASN A 138 -1.31 -19.00 2.03
CA ASN A 138 -1.84 -20.35 1.90
C ASN A 138 -1.81 -20.81 0.42
N PRO A 139 -1.67 -22.12 0.15
CA PRO A 139 -2.00 -22.66 -1.17
C PRO A 139 -3.43 -22.30 -1.56
N GLY A 140 -3.63 -21.74 -2.77
CA GLY A 140 -4.91 -21.20 -3.22
C GLY A 140 -5.27 -19.82 -2.66
N GLY A 141 -4.44 -19.27 -1.77
CA GLY A 141 -4.62 -17.92 -1.21
C GLY A 141 -4.40 -16.82 -2.25
N THR A 142 -4.84 -15.62 -1.92
CA THR A 142 -4.76 -14.44 -2.80
C THR A 142 -3.68 -13.49 -2.33
N LEU A 143 -2.78 -13.13 -3.24
CA LEU A 143 -1.86 -12.01 -3.11
C LEU A 143 -2.54 -10.74 -3.62
N PHE A 144 -2.46 -9.65 -2.85
CA PHE A 144 -2.96 -8.33 -3.23
C PHE A 144 -1.93 -7.26 -2.88
N ILE A 145 -1.33 -6.64 -3.89
CA ILE A 145 -0.31 -5.61 -3.72
C ILE A 145 -0.79 -4.32 -4.38
N THR A 146 -0.61 -3.20 -3.70
CA THR A 146 -0.75 -1.89 -4.31
C THR A 146 0.48 -1.05 -4.04
N LEU A 147 0.84 -0.21 -5.01
CA LEU A 147 1.93 0.74 -4.87
C LEU A 147 1.59 2.04 -5.58
N PRO A 148 2.21 3.18 -5.22
CA PRO A 148 2.02 4.44 -5.93
C PRO A 148 2.52 4.32 -7.37
N ASN A 149 1.96 5.14 -8.26
CA ASN A 149 2.48 5.27 -9.62
C ASN A 149 3.22 6.60 -9.78
N PHE A 150 4.53 6.55 -9.76
CA PHE A 150 5.41 7.70 -10.02
C PHE A 150 5.97 7.71 -11.45
N THR A 151 5.35 6.96 -12.37
CA THR A 151 5.75 6.96 -13.79
C THR A 151 4.92 7.92 -14.66
N GLY A 152 3.85 8.52 -14.10
CA GLY A 152 2.96 9.48 -14.75
C GLY A 152 3.07 10.90 -14.21
N VAL A 153 1.96 11.66 -14.27
CA VAL A 153 1.90 13.06 -13.82
C VAL A 153 2.25 13.19 -12.34
N ASN A 154 1.78 12.26 -11.49
CA ASN A 154 2.15 12.26 -10.08
C ASN A 154 3.67 12.12 -9.88
N GLY A 155 4.33 11.27 -10.64
CA GLY A 155 5.80 11.11 -10.60
C GLY A 155 6.54 12.35 -11.07
N TRP A 156 6.02 13.07 -12.08
CA TRP A 156 6.58 14.37 -12.46
C TRP A 156 6.45 15.38 -11.31
N VAL A 157 5.31 15.42 -10.62
CA VAL A 157 5.10 16.29 -9.44
C VAL A 157 6.08 15.92 -8.31
N GLN A 158 6.21 14.64 -7.98
CA GLN A 158 7.14 14.17 -6.96
C GLN A 158 8.58 14.57 -7.29
N ARG A 159 9.05 14.25 -8.50
CA ARG A 159 10.42 14.55 -8.94
C ARG A 159 10.72 16.04 -8.97
N THR A 160 9.72 16.88 -9.27
CA THR A 160 9.91 18.34 -9.38
C THR A 160 9.90 19.02 -8.01
N TYR A 161 9.05 18.57 -7.09
CA TYR A 161 8.75 19.30 -5.84
C TYR A 161 9.09 18.52 -4.56
N ASP A 162 9.37 17.21 -4.68
CA ASP A 162 9.70 16.32 -3.54
C ASP A 162 10.67 15.21 -3.95
N MET A 163 11.84 15.62 -4.45
CA MET A 163 12.87 14.69 -4.92
C MET A 163 13.31 13.71 -3.82
N ASP A 164 13.33 14.15 -2.56
CA ASP A 164 13.72 13.31 -1.43
C ASP A 164 12.73 12.15 -1.25
N ASN A 165 11.44 12.41 -1.38
CA ASN A 165 10.43 11.36 -1.36
C ASN A 165 10.52 10.48 -2.61
N TYR A 166 10.69 11.06 -3.80
CA TYR A 166 10.86 10.31 -5.06
C TYR A 166 11.99 9.30 -4.98
N ASN A 167 13.15 9.68 -4.43
CA ASN A 167 14.36 8.84 -4.35
C ASN A 167 14.26 7.68 -3.33
N LYS A 168 13.24 7.66 -2.47
CA LYS A 168 12.96 6.56 -1.54
C LYS A 168 12.19 5.42 -2.19
N HIS A 169 11.85 5.55 -3.47
CA HIS A 169 11.03 4.61 -4.21
C HIS A 169 11.81 3.99 -5.38
N ASN A 170 11.68 2.70 -5.53
CA ASN A 170 12.13 1.99 -6.72
C ASN A 170 11.13 2.22 -7.86
N ILE A 171 11.40 3.22 -8.70
CA ILE A 171 10.51 3.57 -9.82
C ILE A 171 10.39 2.43 -10.84
N SER A 172 11.39 1.57 -10.95
CA SER A 172 11.35 0.42 -11.86
C SER A 172 10.30 -0.63 -11.45
N SER A 173 9.97 -0.72 -10.15
CA SER A 173 8.87 -1.57 -9.65
C SER A 173 7.49 -1.10 -10.10
N MET A 174 7.35 0.17 -10.52
CA MET A 174 6.06 0.77 -10.89
C MET A 174 5.68 0.45 -12.35
N ASN A 175 5.80 -0.80 -12.72
CA ASN A 175 5.48 -1.32 -14.05
C ASN A 175 4.59 -2.57 -13.95
N PRO A 176 3.28 -2.48 -14.27
CA PRO A 176 2.36 -3.61 -14.17
C PRO A 176 2.80 -4.85 -14.95
N THR A 177 3.37 -4.67 -16.15
CA THR A 177 3.85 -5.80 -16.97
C THR A 177 4.98 -6.55 -16.27
N LEU A 178 5.95 -5.82 -15.70
CA LEU A 178 7.06 -6.41 -14.97
C LEU A 178 6.59 -7.12 -13.70
N LEU A 179 5.66 -6.50 -12.96
CA LEU A 179 5.07 -7.11 -11.75
C LEU A 179 4.33 -8.40 -12.07
N ALA A 180 3.55 -8.42 -13.16
CA ALA A 180 2.87 -9.64 -13.63
C ALA A 180 3.89 -10.73 -14.00
N GLN A 181 4.96 -10.39 -14.69
CA GLN A 181 6.04 -11.33 -15.03
C GLN A 181 6.70 -11.92 -13.78
N TYR A 182 7.00 -11.12 -12.75
CA TYR A 182 7.55 -11.61 -11.50
C TYR A 182 6.60 -12.57 -10.79
N CYS A 183 5.31 -12.24 -10.70
CA CYS A 183 4.30 -13.14 -10.11
C CYS A 183 4.23 -14.48 -10.88
N GLN A 184 4.23 -14.46 -12.20
CA GLN A 184 4.23 -15.68 -13.03
C GLN A 184 5.50 -16.51 -12.84
N GLN A 185 6.68 -15.88 -12.79
CA GLN A 185 7.96 -16.57 -12.54
C GLN A 185 8.02 -17.22 -11.15
N LEU A 186 7.28 -16.66 -10.18
CA LEU A 186 7.14 -17.21 -8.83
C LEU A 186 6.03 -18.28 -8.74
N GLY A 187 5.44 -18.69 -9.86
CA GLY A 187 4.45 -19.76 -9.93
C GLY A 187 3.03 -19.36 -9.59
N LEU A 188 2.75 -18.06 -9.45
CA LEU A 188 1.40 -17.57 -9.20
C LEU A 188 0.50 -17.68 -10.44
N LYS A 189 -0.78 -17.92 -10.21
CA LYS A 189 -1.84 -18.06 -11.22
C LYS A 189 -2.80 -16.86 -11.16
N ASP A 190 -3.66 -16.74 -12.17
CA ASP A 190 -4.69 -15.70 -12.27
C ASP A 190 -4.12 -14.28 -12.02
N VAL A 191 -2.94 -14.03 -12.60
CA VAL A 191 -2.19 -12.79 -12.37
C VAL A 191 -2.82 -11.64 -13.12
N GLU A 192 -3.24 -10.63 -12.38
CA GLU A 192 -3.69 -9.34 -12.89
C GLU A 192 -2.77 -8.23 -12.35
N ALA A 193 -2.27 -7.37 -13.21
CA ALA A 193 -1.52 -6.19 -12.82
C ALA A 193 -1.89 -5.03 -13.74
N TYR A 194 -2.31 -3.89 -13.16
CA TYR A 194 -2.86 -2.78 -13.92
C TYR A 194 -2.73 -1.45 -13.17
N TYR A 195 -2.82 -0.34 -13.91
CA TYR A 195 -2.96 1.00 -13.36
C TYR A 195 -4.36 1.16 -12.79
N TYR A 196 -4.48 1.76 -11.60
CA TYR A 196 -5.74 1.87 -10.89
C TYR A 196 -6.00 3.27 -10.36
N GLY A 197 -7.27 3.65 -10.43
CA GLY A 197 -7.78 4.92 -9.95
C GLY A 197 -7.63 6.05 -10.97
N TYR A 198 -8.54 7.01 -10.86
CA TYR A 198 -8.51 8.20 -11.68
C TYR A 198 -7.49 9.20 -11.13
N TYR A 199 -7.23 10.25 -11.90
CA TYR A 199 -6.21 11.23 -11.59
C TYR A 199 -6.13 11.66 -10.13
N SER A 200 -4.94 11.59 -9.57
CA SER A 200 -4.59 12.18 -8.28
C SER A 200 -3.10 12.50 -8.22
N ILE A 201 -2.77 13.61 -7.56
CA ILE A 201 -1.40 14.01 -7.24
C ILE A 201 -1.32 14.35 -5.77
N TRP A 202 -0.19 14.07 -5.15
CA TRP A 202 0.11 14.44 -3.77
C TRP A 202 1.60 14.70 -3.57
N LEU A 203 1.99 15.31 -2.45
CA LEU A 203 3.36 15.46 -1.97
C LEU A 203 3.41 15.20 -0.47
N GLU A 204 4.45 14.52 -0.01
CA GLU A 204 4.71 14.34 1.41
C GLU A 204 5.08 15.67 2.08
N ASN A 205 5.88 16.50 1.40
CA ASN A 205 6.36 17.78 1.87
C ASN A 205 5.43 18.96 1.53
N MET A 206 4.14 18.73 1.24
CA MET A 206 3.18 19.78 0.83
C MET A 206 3.16 20.97 1.79
N LYS A 207 3.27 20.73 3.11
CA LYS A 207 3.26 21.82 4.10
C LYS A 207 4.44 22.78 3.94
N GLN A 208 5.57 22.30 3.44
CA GLN A 208 6.82 23.05 3.26
C GLN A 208 6.89 23.83 1.94
N GLN A 209 5.99 23.55 1.00
CA GLN A 209 5.97 24.20 -0.31
C GLN A 209 5.58 25.68 -0.22
N SER A 210 6.08 26.51 -1.18
CA SER A 210 5.70 27.91 -1.32
C SER A 210 4.19 28.09 -1.60
N ALA A 211 3.63 29.24 -1.28
CA ALA A 211 2.23 29.54 -1.58
C ALA A 211 1.92 29.43 -3.09
N ALA A 212 2.85 29.87 -3.95
CA ALA A 212 2.71 29.77 -5.40
C ALA A 212 2.67 28.30 -5.86
N THR A 213 3.58 27.45 -5.36
CA THR A 213 3.59 26.02 -5.65
C THR A 213 2.31 25.32 -5.18
N LYS A 214 1.86 25.62 -3.95
CA LYS A 214 0.58 25.09 -3.43
C LYS A 214 -0.60 25.48 -4.31
N GLY A 215 -0.66 26.74 -4.74
CA GLY A 215 -1.70 27.24 -5.66
C GLY A 215 -1.68 26.53 -7.00
N PHE A 216 -0.50 26.41 -7.61
CA PHE A 216 -0.31 25.69 -8.87
C PHE A 216 -0.74 24.21 -8.77
N LEU A 217 -0.26 23.49 -7.75
CA LEU A 217 -0.61 22.07 -7.56
C LEU A 217 -2.11 21.87 -7.30
N LYS A 218 -2.75 22.80 -6.57
CA LYS A 218 -4.21 22.76 -6.37
C LYS A 218 -4.97 22.95 -7.68
N LEU A 219 -4.55 23.87 -8.53
CA LEU A 219 -5.14 24.07 -9.87
C LEU A 219 -4.92 22.84 -10.75
N LEU A 220 -3.70 22.29 -10.78
CA LEU A 220 -3.37 21.08 -11.53
C LEU A 220 -4.21 19.89 -11.06
N TRP A 221 -4.36 19.71 -9.74
CA TRP A 221 -5.23 18.69 -9.17
C TRP A 221 -6.69 18.85 -9.60
N ALA A 222 -7.22 20.07 -9.50
CA ALA A 222 -8.61 20.37 -9.86
C ALA A 222 -8.87 20.12 -11.35
N ALA A 223 -7.97 20.59 -12.22
CA ALA A 223 -8.07 20.37 -13.66
C ALA A 223 -8.06 18.88 -14.02
N GLY A 224 -7.15 18.10 -13.43
CA GLY A 224 -7.10 16.65 -13.63
C GLY A 224 -8.35 15.93 -13.11
N LYS A 225 -8.92 16.37 -11.99
CA LYS A 225 -10.19 15.82 -11.47
C LYS A 225 -11.37 16.10 -12.40
N VAL A 226 -11.44 17.31 -12.97
CA VAL A 226 -12.48 17.66 -13.96
C VAL A 226 -12.29 16.83 -15.22
N PHE A 227 -11.07 16.76 -15.74
CA PHE A 227 -10.75 15.95 -16.93
C PHE A 227 -11.19 14.50 -16.76
N THR A 228 -10.82 13.83 -15.66
CA THR A 228 -11.14 12.43 -15.43
C THR A 228 -12.61 12.14 -15.09
N LYS A 229 -13.41 13.18 -14.77
CA LYS A 229 -14.88 13.03 -14.73
C LYS A 229 -15.49 12.91 -16.13
N VAL A 230 -14.89 13.58 -17.12
CA VAL A 230 -15.36 13.56 -18.52
C VAL A 230 -14.76 12.35 -19.26
N VAL A 231 -13.48 12.07 -18.99
CA VAL A 231 -12.75 10.96 -19.62
C VAL A 231 -12.25 10.01 -18.51
N PRO A 232 -13.09 9.08 -18.03
CA PRO A 232 -12.74 8.17 -16.94
C PRO A 232 -11.80 7.07 -17.44
N VAL A 233 -10.50 7.39 -17.58
CA VAL A 233 -9.48 6.47 -18.06
C VAL A 233 -8.45 6.16 -16.98
N GLU A 234 -8.17 4.88 -16.78
CA GLU A 234 -7.05 4.39 -15.98
C GLU A 234 -5.84 4.18 -16.90
N SER A 235 -4.72 4.79 -16.58
CA SER A 235 -3.55 4.80 -17.45
C SER A 235 -2.26 5.08 -16.69
N LYS A 236 -1.13 4.73 -17.30
CA LYS A 236 0.21 5.07 -16.80
C LYS A 236 0.35 6.56 -16.47
N ALA A 237 -0.22 7.44 -17.29
CA ALA A 237 -0.08 8.88 -17.15
C ALA A 237 -0.89 9.46 -15.97
N LEU A 238 -2.10 8.95 -15.73
CA LEU A 238 -3.08 9.60 -14.86
C LEU A 238 -3.35 8.83 -13.57
N SER A 239 -3.30 7.49 -13.60
CA SER A 239 -3.65 6.67 -12.43
C SER A 239 -2.65 6.84 -11.30
N PRO A 240 -3.12 7.07 -10.07
CA PRO A 240 -2.26 7.27 -8.91
C PRO A 240 -1.62 5.98 -8.38
N TYR A 241 -2.20 4.82 -8.68
CA TYR A 241 -1.78 3.54 -8.14
C TYR A 241 -1.57 2.49 -9.23
N ILE A 242 -0.83 1.46 -8.86
CA ILE A 242 -0.77 0.17 -9.55
C ILE A 242 -1.32 -0.87 -8.58
N VAL A 243 -2.06 -1.83 -9.11
CA VAL A 243 -2.63 -2.95 -8.36
C VAL A 243 -2.12 -4.24 -8.98
N VAL A 244 -1.72 -5.18 -8.13
CA VAL A 244 -1.41 -6.56 -8.50
C VAL A 244 -2.31 -7.49 -7.70
N ARG A 245 -2.92 -8.45 -8.36
CA ARG A 245 -3.67 -9.55 -7.77
C ARG A 245 -3.22 -10.86 -8.40
N ALA A 246 -3.00 -11.87 -7.58
CA ALA A 246 -2.62 -13.19 -8.05
C ALA A 246 -3.05 -14.28 -7.06
N VAL A 247 -2.99 -15.55 -7.46
CA VAL A 247 -3.34 -16.72 -6.64
C VAL A 247 -2.14 -17.65 -6.56
N LYS A 248 -1.83 -18.13 -5.34
CA LYS A 248 -0.76 -19.11 -5.10
C LYS A 248 -1.17 -20.52 -5.46
#